data_2107c14a7fc8a98370903808e48efadf
#
_entry.id   2107c14a7fc8a98370903808e48efadf
#
_cell.length_a   1.000
_cell.length_b   1.000
_cell.length_c   1.000
_cell.angle_alpha   90.00
_cell.angle_beta   90.00
_cell.angle_gamma   90.00
#
_symmetry.space_group_name_H-M   'P 1'
#
loop_
_entity.id
_entity.type
_entity.pdbx_description
1 polymer ?
#
loop_
_entity_poly.entity_id
_entity_poly.type
_entity_poly.pdbx_seq_one_letter_code
_entity_poly.pdbx_strand_id
1 'polypeptide(L)'
;ADAGMYPGIRMFTVPRVSSQTPLQDCEAAWQTATSESVGQFSAVGYFFGRMLYKALGIPVGLITPNWGGSTIEAWMTVDAIDSTPGIDHAAAKSGTYDNSIPQRLYNGMLLPVCRFTAKGFIWYQGESNRRNWYDYKALQVSLVKLWRETWGDGKMPFYYTQLAPYRYEGDDLRSLPLVIEAQYRALAEI
;
A
#
# COMPACT_ATOMS: atom_id res chain seq x y z
N ALA A 1 -3.98 -24.91 -1.48
CA ALA A 1 -4.43 -26.11 -2.19
C ALA A 1 -5.14 -25.82 -3.51
N ASP A 2 -5.80 -24.65 -3.67
CA ASP A 2 -6.59 -24.33 -4.87
C ASP A 2 -5.95 -23.29 -5.82
N ALA A 3 -4.71 -22.86 -5.57
CA ALA A 3 -4.07 -21.79 -6.31
C ALA A 3 -3.90 -22.07 -7.82
N GLY A 4 -3.63 -23.32 -8.20
CA GLY A 4 -3.52 -23.72 -9.61
C GLY A 4 -4.85 -23.77 -10.38
N MET A 5 -5.99 -23.55 -9.72
CA MET A 5 -7.31 -23.61 -10.33
C MET A 5 -7.75 -22.30 -11.02
N TYR A 6 -6.94 -21.24 -10.91
CA TYR A 6 -7.30 -19.90 -11.42
C TYR A 6 -6.26 -19.37 -12.41
N PRO A 7 -6.17 -19.97 -13.62
CA PRO A 7 -5.11 -19.64 -14.59
C PRO A 7 -5.22 -18.22 -15.17
N GLY A 8 -6.35 -17.57 -14.99
CA GLY A 8 -6.54 -16.17 -15.39
C GLY A 8 -6.02 -15.15 -14.37
N ILE A 9 -5.52 -15.58 -13.20
CA ILE A 9 -4.87 -14.66 -12.25
C ILE A 9 -3.39 -14.53 -12.62
N ARG A 10 -2.94 -13.30 -12.80
CA ARG A 10 -1.55 -12.93 -13.06
C ARG A 10 -1.02 -12.09 -11.90
N MET A 11 0.21 -12.34 -11.51
CA MET A 11 0.88 -11.71 -10.38
C MET A 11 2.18 -11.05 -10.85
N PHE A 12 2.40 -9.82 -10.42
CA PHE A 12 3.61 -9.04 -10.69
C PHE A 12 4.14 -8.51 -9.36
N THR A 13 5.28 -9.03 -8.91
CA THR A 13 5.92 -8.61 -7.66
C THR A 13 6.96 -7.56 -7.97
N VAL A 14 6.76 -6.35 -7.47
CA VAL A 14 7.73 -5.26 -7.60
C VAL A 14 8.91 -5.50 -6.67
N PRO A 15 10.15 -5.44 -7.16
CA PRO A 15 11.34 -5.55 -6.32
C PRO A 15 11.37 -4.45 -5.25
N ARG A 16 11.92 -4.79 -4.08
CA ARG A 16 12.08 -3.82 -2.98
C ARG A 16 13.26 -2.89 -3.26
N VAL A 17 12.95 -1.69 -3.66
CA VAL A 17 13.95 -0.65 -3.97
C VAL A 17 13.60 0.63 -3.23
N SER A 18 14.53 1.12 -2.40
CA SER A 18 14.49 2.43 -1.77
C SER A 18 15.28 3.40 -2.64
N SER A 19 14.62 4.42 -3.22
CA SER A 19 15.27 5.34 -4.15
C SER A 19 15.08 6.81 -3.78
N GLN A 20 16.15 7.59 -3.84
CA GLN A 20 16.08 9.05 -3.69
C GLN A 20 15.43 9.73 -4.90
N THR A 21 15.62 9.15 -6.06
CA THR A 21 15.14 9.69 -7.34
C THR A 21 14.05 8.80 -7.92
N PRO A 22 13.09 9.37 -8.67
CA PRO A 22 12.06 8.61 -9.37
C PRO A 22 12.66 7.56 -10.30
N LEU A 23 12.27 6.30 -10.16
CA LEU A 23 12.57 5.25 -11.10
C LEU A 23 11.45 5.13 -12.13
N GLN A 24 11.82 4.81 -13.37
CA GLN A 24 10.89 4.74 -14.50
C GLN A 24 10.46 3.31 -14.81
N ASP A 25 11.20 2.32 -14.30
CA ASP A 25 10.99 0.90 -14.57
C ASP A 25 11.54 0.04 -13.43
N CYS A 26 11.16 -1.24 -13.41
CA CYS A 26 11.66 -2.24 -12.47
C CYS A 26 11.84 -3.59 -13.15
N GLU A 27 12.85 -4.33 -12.74
CA GLU A 27 13.12 -5.69 -13.24
C GLU A 27 12.16 -6.70 -12.59
N ALA A 28 11.02 -6.93 -13.22
CA ALA A 28 10.03 -7.91 -12.78
C ALA A 28 9.25 -8.48 -13.96
N ALA A 29 8.60 -9.62 -13.76
CA ALA A 29 7.81 -10.28 -14.78
C ALA A 29 6.45 -10.75 -14.24
N TRP A 30 5.45 -10.77 -15.12
CA TRP A 30 4.16 -11.35 -14.84
C TRP A 30 4.26 -12.88 -14.70
N GLN A 31 3.71 -13.40 -13.62
CA GLN A 31 3.64 -14.84 -13.35
C GLN A 31 2.18 -15.29 -13.27
N THR A 32 1.91 -16.50 -13.74
CA THR A 32 0.62 -17.15 -13.50
C THR A 32 0.54 -17.59 -12.04
N ALA A 33 -0.62 -17.45 -11.41
CA ALA A 33 -0.86 -17.97 -10.08
C ALA A 33 -0.91 -19.51 -10.12
N THR A 34 0.12 -20.16 -9.56
CA THR A 34 0.21 -21.63 -9.37
C THR A 34 0.35 -21.95 -7.89
N SER A 35 0.27 -23.23 -7.52
CA SER A 35 0.56 -23.68 -6.15
C SER A 35 1.96 -23.33 -5.68
N GLU A 36 2.93 -23.25 -6.61
CA GLU A 36 4.32 -22.89 -6.30
C GLU A 36 4.52 -21.37 -6.18
N SER A 37 3.95 -20.58 -7.12
CA SER A 37 4.19 -19.14 -7.18
C SER A 37 3.39 -18.35 -6.14
N VAL A 38 2.17 -18.79 -5.81
CA VAL A 38 1.25 -18.02 -4.92
C VAL A 38 1.76 -17.95 -3.49
N GLY A 39 2.55 -18.91 -3.03
CA GLY A 39 3.10 -18.94 -1.68
C GLY A 39 4.07 -17.79 -1.36
N GLN A 40 4.64 -17.17 -2.38
CA GLN A 40 5.55 -16.02 -2.26
C GLN A 40 4.86 -14.68 -2.56
N PHE A 41 3.58 -14.70 -2.89
CA PHE A 41 2.81 -13.50 -3.22
C PHE A 41 2.00 -12.99 -2.03
N SER A 42 1.49 -11.76 -2.12
CA SER A 42 0.59 -11.19 -1.10
C SER A 42 -0.68 -12.02 -0.95
N ALA A 43 -0.91 -12.59 0.23
CA ALA A 43 -2.14 -13.33 0.52
C ALA A 43 -3.38 -12.43 0.38
N VAL A 44 -3.33 -11.19 0.90
CA VAL A 44 -4.42 -10.21 0.78
C VAL A 44 -4.72 -9.94 -0.69
N GLY A 45 -3.70 -9.64 -1.50
CA GLY A 45 -3.85 -9.42 -2.94
C GLY A 45 -4.42 -10.64 -3.66
N TYR A 46 -3.87 -11.81 -3.39
CA TYR A 46 -4.33 -13.05 -4.03
C TYR A 46 -5.80 -13.38 -3.71
N PHE A 47 -6.19 -13.35 -2.44
CA PHE A 47 -7.58 -13.67 -2.06
C PHE A 47 -8.58 -12.66 -2.60
N PHE A 48 -8.23 -11.38 -2.64
CA PHE A 48 -9.04 -10.35 -3.27
C PHE A 48 -9.17 -10.59 -4.79
N GLY A 49 -8.07 -10.81 -5.48
CA GLY A 49 -8.07 -11.09 -6.92
C GLY A 49 -8.82 -12.36 -7.27
N ARG A 50 -8.71 -13.41 -6.44
CA ARG A 50 -9.47 -14.64 -6.58
C ARG A 50 -10.98 -14.40 -6.46
N MET A 51 -11.42 -13.57 -5.52
CA MET A 51 -12.83 -13.20 -5.39
C MET A 51 -13.32 -12.47 -6.64
N LEU A 52 -12.55 -11.50 -7.15
CA LEU A 52 -12.89 -10.79 -8.37
C LEU A 52 -12.97 -11.73 -9.58
N TYR A 53 -11.97 -12.61 -9.74
CA TYR A 53 -11.95 -13.59 -10.81
C TYR A 53 -13.19 -14.47 -10.80
N LYS A 54 -13.60 -14.98 -9.63
CA LYS A 54 -14.79 -15.83 -9.48
C LYS A 54 -16.09 -15.06 -9.72
N ALA A 55 -16.18 -13.82 -9.25
CA ALA A 55 -17.38 -13.01 -9.35
C ALA A 55 -17.62 -12.46 -10.77
N LEU A 56 -16.55 -12.09 -11.46
CA LEU A 56 -16.63 -11.40 -12.75
C LEU A 56 -16.37 -12.31 -13.95
N GLY A 57 -15.73 -13.46 -13.77
CA GLY A 57 -15.37 -14.37 -14.86
C GLY A 57 -14.32 -13.83 -15.83
N ILE A 58 -13.52 -12.84 -15.43
CA ILE A 58 -12.51 -12.18 -16.26
C ILE A 58 -11.11 -12.36 -15.67
N PRO A 59 -10.04 -12.30 -16.51
CA PRO A 59 -8.67 -12.29 -16.02
C PRO A 59 -8.39 -11.13 -15.05
N VAL A 60 -7.58 -11.38 -14.01
CA VAL A 60 -7.21 -10.40 -12.99
C VAL A 60 -5.69 -10.31 -12.89
N GLY A 61 -5.16 -9.11 -13.09
CA GLY A 61 -3.75 -8.77 -12.84
C GLY A 61 -3.60 -8.15 -11.46
N LEU A 62 -2.61 -8.64 -10.70
CA LEU A 62 -2.26 -8.15 -9.36
C LEU A 62 -0.82 -7.65 -9.38
N ILE A 63 -0.63 -6.36 -9.13
CA ILE A 63 0.70 -5.74 -9.00
C ILE A 63 0.94 -5.50 -7.52
N THR A 64 2.07 -5.98 -6.99
CA THR A 64 2.35 -5.94 -5.55
C THR A 64 3.64 -5.18 -5.27
N PRO A 65 3.60 -3.84 -5.15
CA PRO A 65 4.64 -3.09 -4.48
C PRO A 65 4.41 -3.22 -2.97
N ASN A 66 5.22 -4.01 -2.26
CA ASN A 66 5.10 -4.17 -0.82
C ASN A 66 6.45 -4.26 -0.13
N TRP A 67 6.54 -3.64 1.05
CA TRP A 67 7.68 -3.76 1.94
C TRP A 67 7.20 -3.76 3.39
N GLY A 68 7.34 -4.90 4.05
CA GLY A 68 6.88 -5.06 5.45
C GLY A 68 7.58 -4.10 6.40
N GLY A 69 6.83 -3.57 7.37
CA GLY A 69 7.33 -2.58 8.32
C GLY A 69 7.48 -1.16 7.75
N SER A 70 6.99 -0.89 6.53
CA SER A 70 7.01 0.46 5.98
C SER A 70 6.04 1.39 6.69
N THR A 71 6.38 2.67 6.75
CA THR A 71 5.47 3.74 7.16
C THR A 71 4.74 4.32 5.95
N ILE A 72 3.58 4.95 6.17
CA ILE A 72 2.78 5.55 5.09
C ILE A 72 3.55 6.64 4.34
N GLU A 73 4.39 7.40 5.05
CA GLU A 73 5.19 8.50 4.52
C GLU A 73 6.18 8.05 3.44
N ALA A 74 6.70 6.82 3.55
CA ALA A 74 7.61 6.27 2.54
C ALA A 74 6.95 6.12 1.16
N TRP A 75 5.61 5.98 1.12
CA TRP A 75 4.79 5.84 -0.08
C TRP A 75 4.18 7.15 -0.59
N MET A 76 4.58 8.29 -0.01
CA MET A 76 4.11 9.63 -0.37
C MET A 76 5.27 10.49 -0.84
N THR A 77 4.98 11.52 -1.65
CA THR A 77 5.99 12.55 -1.95
C THR A 77 6.18 13.47 -0.74
N VAL A 78 7.37 14.06 -0.61
CA VAL A 78 7.64 15.07 0.43
C VAL A 78 6.66 16.24 0.30
N ASP A 79 6.39 16.71 -0.93
CA ASP A 79 5.45 17.79 -1.19
C ASP A 79 4.01 17.45 -0.73
N ALA A 80 3.57 16.21 -0.92
CA ALA A 80 2.26 15.78 -0.43
C ALA A 80 2.21 15.75 1.10
N ILE A 81 3.29 15.32 1.76
CA ILE A 81 3.40 15.39 3.23
C ILE A 81 3.38 16.85 3.69
N ASP A 82 4.19 17.72 3.09
CA ASP A 82 4.27 19.14 3.46
C ASP A 82 2.95 19.89 3.23
N SER A 83 2.17 19.45 2.26
CA SER A 83 0.84 20.01 1.95
C SER A 83 -0.29 19.42 2.82
N THR A 84 -0.01 18.37 3.62
CA THR A 84 -1.03 17.75 4.48
C THR A 84 -1.28 18.62 5.71
N PRO A 85 -2.50 19.12 5.91
CA PRO A 85 -2.77 20.03 7.01
C PRO A 85 -2.89 19.28 8.36
N GLY A 86 -2.49 19.94 9.44
CA GLY A 86 -2.78 19.52 10.82
C GLY A 86 -1.99 18.32 11.32
N ILE A 87 -0.86 17.99 10.69
CA ILE A 87 0.06 16.93 11.12
C ILE A 87 1.36 17.49 11.72
N ASP A 88 2.07 16.65 12.46
CA ASP A 88 3.47 16.94 12.84
C ASP A 88 4.41 16.62 11.66
N HIS A 89 4.69 17.63 10.84
CA HIS A 89 5.57 17.50 9.68
C HIS A 89 7.01 17.07 10.04
N ALA A 90 7.50 17.42 11.22
CA ALA A 90 8.84 17.00 11.67
C ALA A 90 8.83 15.50 11.98
N ALA A 91 7.83 15.01 12.71
CA ALA A 91 7.65 13.59 12.98
C ALA A 91 7.42 12.79 11.69
N ALA A 92 6.58 13.27 10.78
CA ALA A 92 6.30 12.61 9.50
C ALA A 92 7.56 12.48 8.61
N LYS A 93 8.55 13.35 8.78
CA LYS A 93 9.82 13.33 8.03
C LYS A 93 10.98 12.70 8.79
N SER A 94 10.78 12.11 9.95
CA SER A 94 11.83 11.56 10.82
C SER A 94 12.27 10.13 10.50
N GLY A 95 11.75 9.52 9.44
CA GLY A 95 12.11 8.15 9.04
C GLY A 95 13.62 7.98 8.80
N THR A 96 14.17 6.87 9.30
CA THR A 96 15.63 6.58 9.24
C THR A 96 15.96 5.30 8.49
N TYR A 97 15.00 4.42 8.28
CA TYR A 97 15.18 3.17 7.54
C TYR A 97 14.66 3.31 6.11
N ASP A 98 15.20 2.55 5.19
CA ASP A 98 14.85 2.56 3.76
C ASP A 98 13.34 2.52 3.49
N ASN A 99 12.61 1.77 4.31
CA ASN A 99 11.16 1.62 4.21
C ASN A 99 10.35 2.61 5.08
N SER A 100 11.02 3.60 5.69
CA SER A 100 10.38 4.64 6.51
C SER A 100 10.73 6.07 6.07
N ILE A 101 11.83 6.26 5.34
CA ILE A 101 12.20 7.58 4.82
C ILE A 101 11.15 8.02 3.79
N PRO A 102 10.58 9.22 3.93
CA PRO A 102 9.58 9.76 3.00
C PRO A 102 9.98 9.64 1.54
N GLN A 103 9.01 9.33 0.69
CA GLN A 103 9.14 9.30 -0.77
C GLN A 103 9.98 8.14 -1.33
N ARG A 104 10.75 7.43 -0.51
CA ARG A 104 11.69 6.42 -1.01
C ARG A 104 11.00 5.26 -1.73
N LEU A 105 9.93 4.75 -1.17
CA LEU A 105 9.17 3.65 -1.78
C LEU A 105 8.23 4.15 -2.87
N TYR A 106 7.74 5.38 -2.75
CA TYR A 106 7.04 6.04 -3.85
C TYR A 106 7.92 6.10 -5.11
N ASN A 107 9.15 6.58 -4.97
CA ASN A 107 10.10 6.67 -6.09
C ASN A 107 10.56 5.31 -6.61
N GLY A 108 10.88 4.39 -5.70
CA GLY A 108 11.55 3.12 -6.05
C GLY A 108 10.60 1.98 -6.42
N MET A 109 9.36 2.03 -5.95
CA MET A 109 8.44 0.89 -6.08
C MET A 109 7.08 1.24 -6.68
N LEU A 110 6.57 2.47 -6.44
CA LEU A 110 5.26 2.86 -6.96
C LEU A 110 5.37 3.45 -8.36
N LEU A 111 6.24 4.43 -8.56
CA LEU A 111 6.42 5.09 -9.87
C LEU A 111 6.79 4.12 -11.00
N PRO A 112 7.65 3.11 -10.82
CA PRO A 112 7.94 2.15 -11.89
C PRO A 112 6.71 1.45 -12.47
N VAL A 113 5.62 1.35 -11.69
CA VAL A 113 4.40 0.65 -12.11
C VAL A 113 3.21 1.57 -12.36
N CYS A 114 3.35 2.89 -12.18
CA CYS A 114 2.23 3.82 -12.36
C CYS A 114 1.73 3.94 -13.81
N ARG A 115 2.49 3.43 -14.78
CA ARG A 115 2.09 3.37 -16.19
C ARG A 115 1.16 2.20 -16.53
N PHE A 116 1.04 1.20 -15.64
CA PHE A 116 0.05 0.15 -15.81
C PHE A 116 -1.35 0.72 -15.57
N THR A 117 -2.27 0.44 -16.48
CA THR A 117 -3.69 0.73 -16.25
C THR A 117 -4.19 -0.11 -15.08
N ALA A 118 -4.51 0.54 -13.98
CA ALA A 118 -5.07 -0.09 -12.80
C ALA A 118 -6.59 0.16 -12.69
N LYS A 119 -7.28 -0.71 -11.97
CA LYS A 119 -8.72 -0.59 -11.67
C LYS A 119 -9.00 -0.21 -10.22
N GLY A 120 -7.97 -0.13 -9.40
CA GLY A 120 -8.06 0.26 -8.00
C GLY A 120 -6.85 -0.18 -7.21
N PHE A 121 -6.80 0.26 -5.97
CA PHE A 121 -5.75 -0.05 -5.01
C PHE A 121 -6.29 -0.92 -3.89
N ILE A 122 -5.42 -1.78 -3.36
CA ILE A 122 -5.65 -2.55 -2.14
C ILE A 122 -4.52 -2.18 -1.18
N TRP A 123 -4.86 -1.53 -0.09
CA TRP A 123 -3.91 -1.04 0.91
C TRP A 123 -3.99 -1.85 2.21
N TYR A 124 -2.86 -2.34 2.68
CA TYR A 124 -2.75 -3.00 3.98
C TYR A 124 -1.47 -2.53 4.65
N GLN A 125 -1.58 -1.51 5.48
CA GLN A 125 -0.48 -0.88 6.20
C GLN A 125 -1.04 -0.10 7.39
N GLY A 126 -0.21 0.21 8.39
CA GLY A 126 -0.54 1.10 9.50
C GLY A 126 0.19 0.76 10.79
N GLU A 127 0.65 -0.48 10.96
CA GLU A 127 1.30 -0.96 12.19
C GLU A 127 2.55 -0.13 12.55
N SER A 128 3.33 0.27 11.55
CA SER A 128 4.53 1.10 11.76
C SER A 128 4.21 2.56 12.11
N ASN A 129 2.99 3.01 11.81
CA ASN A 129 2.53 4.37 12.16
C ASN A 129 1.80 4.44 13.51
N ARG A 130 1.78 3.38 14.32
CA ARG A 130 1.09 3.42 15.61
C ARG A 130 1.61 4.48 16.57
N ARG A 131 2.88 4.90 16.44
CA ARG A 131 3.47 5.93 17.31
C ARG A 131 3.02 7.35 16.94
N ASN A 132 2.65 7.57 15.67
CA ASN A 132 2.09 8.83 15.16
C ASN A 132 0.67 8.62 14.61
N TRP A 133 -0.13 7.80 15.29
CA TRP A 133 -1.49 7.47 14.94
C TRP A 133 -2.39 8.70 14.73
N TYR A 134 -2.11 9.79 15.43
CA TYR A 134 -2.86 11.04 15.38
C TYR A 134 -2.77 11.73 14.01
N ASP A 135 -1.69 11.52 13.26
CA ASP A 135 -1.51 12.06 11.90
C ASP A 135 -2.04 11.12 10.82
N TYR A 136 -2.26 9.84 11.16
CA TYR A 136 -2.50 8.79 10.18
C TYR A 136 -3.73 9.04 9.30
N LYS A 137 -4.83 9.60 9.87
CA LYS A 137 -6.02 9.96 9.09
C LYS A 137 -5.69 10.94 7.97
N ALA A 138 -5.03 12.05 8.30
CA ALA A 138 -4.70 13.10 7.34
C ALA A 138 -3.71 12.60 6.29
N LEU A 139 -2.69 11.83 6.70
CA LEU A 139 -1.74 11.20 5.80
C LEU A 139 -2.41 10.20 4.85
N GLN A 140 -3.36 9.38 5.32
CA GLN A 140 -4.07 8.44 4.46
C GLN A 140 -4.94 9.16 3.42
N VAL A 141 -5.64 10.22 3.78
CA VAL A 141 -6.41 11.04 2.84
C VAL A 141 -5.50 11.64 1.77
N SER A 142 -4.37 12.20 2.18
CA SER A 142 -3.38 12.78 1.26
C SER A 142 -2.73 11.72 0.36
N LEU A 143 -2.43 10.54 0.89
CA LEU A 143 -1.90 9.43 0.10
C LEU A 143 -2.88 8.99 -0.99
N VAL A 144 -4.15 8.81 -0.65
CA VAL A 144 -5.19 8.41 -1.63
C VAL A 144 -5.32 9.44 -2.74
N LYS A 145 -5.33 10.73 -2.39
CA LYS A 145 -5.35 11.82 -3.37
C LYS A 145 -4.12 11.77 -4.28
N LEU A 146 -2.92 11.69 -3.70
CA LEU A 146 -1.65 11.60 -4.43
C LEU A 146 -1.64 10.43 -5.41
N TRP A 147 -2.07 9.24 -4.98
CA TRP A 147 -2.05 8.06 -5.84
C TRP A 147 -3.07 8.14 -6.97
N ARG A 148 -4.27 8.69 -6.70
CA ARG A 148 -5.26 8.97 -7.74
C ARG A 148 -4.73 9.95 -8.78
N GLU A 149 -4.04 11.01 -8.35
CA GLU A 149 -3.37 11.97 -9.23
C GLU A 149 -2.25 11.31 -10.04
N THR A 150 -1.44 10.46 -9.42
CA THR A 150 -0.34 9.73 -10.08
C THR A 150 -0.85 8.83 -11.22
N TRP A 151 -2.04 8.22 -11.07
CA TRP A 151 -2.68 7.42 -12.11
C TRP A 151 -3.58 8.21 -13.05
N GLY A 152 -3.80 9.50 -12.79
CA GLY A 152 -4.68 10.34 -13.60
C GLY A 152 -6.17 10.00 -13.48
N ASP A 153 -6.57 9.31 -12.40
CA ASP A 153 -7.96 8.95 -12.14
C ASP A 153 -8.38 9.34 -10.71
N GLY A 154 -8.96 10.52 -10.56
CA GLY A 154 -9.40 11.07 -9.27
C GLY A 154 -10.51 10.28 -8.57
N LYS A 155 -11.10 9.27 -9.23
CA LYS A 155 -12.17 8.42 -8.68
C LYS A 155 -11.73 6.96 -8.55
N MET A 156 -10.47 6.65 -8.81
CA MET A 156 -9.97 5.28 -8.72
C MET A 156 -10.31 4.66 -7.35
N PRO A 157 -10.95 3.47 -7.31
CA PRO A 157 -11.29 2.80 -6.07
C PRO A 157 -10.06 2.56 -5.20
N PHE A 158 -10.19 2.85 -3.92
CA PHE A 158 -9.14 2.60 -2.93
C PHE A 158 -9.74 1.78 -1.79
N TYR A 159 -9.36 0.51 -1.73
CA TYR A 159 -9.77 -0.41 -0.69
C TYR A 159 -8.62 -0.58 0.31
N TYR A 160 -8.92 -0.64 1.59
CA TYR A 160 -7.92 -1.00 2.57
C TYR A 160 -8.40 -2.11 3.50
N THR A 161 -7.46 -2.91 3.95
CA THR A 161 -7.69 -3.98 4.90
C THR A 161 -7.53 -3.41 6.30
N GLN A 162 -8.53 -3.60 7.15
CA GLN A 162 -8.40 -3.28 8.57
C GLN A 162 -7.21 -4.06 9.16
N LEU A 163 -6.40 -3.39 9.96
CA LEU A 163 -5.27 -4.01 10.64
C LEU A 163 -5.74 -5.14 11.56
N ALA A 164 -5.02 -6.25 11.53
CA ALA A 164 -5.29 -7.36 12.43
C ALA A 164 -4.99 -6.96 13.88
N PRO A 165 -5.81 -7.38 14.85
CA PRO A 165 -5.50 -7.17 16.24
C PRO A 165 -4.17 -7.81 16.60
N TYR A 166 -3.28 -7.04 17.22
CA TYR A 166 -1.97 -7.53 17.67
C TYR A 166 -1.60 -6.87 19.00
N ARG A 167 -1.08 -7.66 19.93
CA ARG A 167 -0.59 -7.15 21.20
C ARG A 167 0.90 -6.87 21.09
N TYR A 168 1.26 -5.60 21.03
CA TYR A 168 2.66 -5.19 21.12
C TYR A 168 3.19 -5.31 22.54
N GLU A 169 4.51 -5.48 22.67
CA GLU A 169 5.18 -5.53 23.96
C GLU A 169 5.13 -4.16 24.66
N GLY A 170 5.13 -4.20 26.01
CA GLY A 170 5.05 -3.00 26.84
C GLY A 170 3.62 -2.48 27.07
N ASP A 171 3.51 -1.22 27.48
CA ASP A 171 2.26 -0.59 27.89
C ASP A 171 1.42 -0.01 26.74
N ASP A 172 1.85 -0.19 25.49
CA ASP A 172 1.16 0.33 24.33
C ASP A 172 -0.02 -0.56 23.91
N LEU A 173 -1.12 -0.44 24.63
CA LEU A 173 -2.36 -1.15 24.34
C LEU A 173 -3.34 -0.34 23.47
N ARG A 174 -3.03 0.92 23.14
CA ARG A 174 -3.98 1.86 22.52
C ARG A 174 -3.61 2.29 21.11
N SER A 175 -2.34 2.35 20.78
CA SER A 175 -1.89 2.95 19.53
C SER A 175 -2.41 2.23 18.29
N LEU A 176 -2.45 0.90 18.27
CA LEU A 176 -3.00 0.15 17.14
C LEU A 176 -4.52 0.37 16.95
N PRO A 177 -5.37 0.26 17.98
CA PRO A 177 -6.78 0.65 17.88
C PRO A 177 -6.99 2.07 17.38
N LEU A 178 -6.15 3.03 17.76
CA LEU A 178 -6.24 4.42 17.31
C LEU A 178 -5.86 4.60 15.83
N VAL A 179 -4.90 3.82 15.32
CA VAL A 179 -4.64 3.77 13.87
C VAL A 179 -5.85 3.19 13.12
N ILE A 180 -6.45 2.12 13.63
CA ILE A 180 -7.66 1.54 13.03
C ILE A 180 -8.80 2.57 13.01
N GLU A 181 -9.00 3.30 14.10
CA GLU A 181 -9.99 4.39 14.15
C GLU A 181 -9.67 5.50 13.13
N ALA A 182 -8.39 5.87 12.99
CA ALA A 182 -7.95 6.86 12.00
C ALA A 182 -8.26 6.40 10.57
N GLN A 183 -8.06 5.12 10.25
CA GLN A 183 -8.45 4.51 8.97
C GLN A 183 -9.96 4.64 8.72
N TYR A 184 -10.80 4.33 9.71
CA TYR A 184 -12.25 4.49 9.59
C TYR A 184 -12.66 5.95 9.36
N ARG A 185 -12.05 6.88 10.08
CA ARG A 185 -12.34 8.31 9.92
C ARG A 185 -11.93 8.85 8.55
N ALA A 186 -10.90 8.29 7.94
CA ALA A 186 -10.48 8.67 6.60
C ALA A 186 -11.52 8.33 5.52
N LEU A 187 -12.36 7.29 5.72
CA LEU A 187 -13.39 6.87 4.76
C LEU A 187 -14.37 7.98 4.36
N ALA A 188 -14.63 8.91 5.24
CA ALA A 188 -15.56 10.00 4.97
C ALA A 188 -14.98 11.06 4.03
N GLU A 189 -13.69 11.01 3.72
CA GLU A 189 -12.96 12.04 2.97
C GLU A 189 -12.27 11.50 1.70
N ILE A 190 -12.37 10.17 1.41
CA ILE A 190 -11.68 9.52 0.27
C ILE A 190 -12.63 8.84 -0.72
#